data_f6b8a16b7204bca2acb7e3092abc7490
#
_entry.id   f6b8a16b7204bca2acb7e3092abc7490
#
_cell.length_a   1.000
_cell.length_b   1.000
_cell.length_c   1.000
_cell.angle_alpha   90.00
_cell.angle_beta   90.00
_cell.angle_gamma   90.00
#
_symmetry.space_group_name_H-M   'P 1'
#
loop_
_entity.id
_entity.type
_entity.pdbx_description
1 polymer ?
#
loop_
_entity_poly.entity_id
_entity_poly.type
_entity_poly.pdbx_seq_one_letter_code
_entity_poly.pdbx_strand_id
1 'polypeptide(L)'
;MATAQRVTLSDGATTWTVIDRSFGLVEPVEAYLEYGRQIDFRPNTTRAYAQSLAQWWSFLEVTGTSWDAVKLHDFGDFISALRYGELDSPVRELRPRPTLSDSTVNLRMRAVMSFYRYQADSGTDAAPFLWKQAQVRSGRYLSFLEHVARRAPQKRATIRIRAARKAIPVLTPTTIDALQDAEASYDPVLEEWRGDLRYRFLWAVLAESGMRIGEALSLEHRDWNTGIGGKSARVAIVSRPHPYGLSAKSGEREVHIGSRLDRLYADYVWWLCDRGADVALDDWDSSYIFCNVMRNPLFAPLRTESVYAHLRSMKHRDNDFPNLMTPHWFRHTHATALLLAGSPVHTVSRRLGHASVQTTMNIYGHVTEDAELASVANWREYVAGWEYPNA
;
A
#
# COMPACT_ATOMS: atom_id res chain seq x y z
N MET A 1 -8.81 18.08 23.53
CA MET A 1 -8.06 17.12 22.68
C MET A 1 -7.76 17.79 21.35
N ALA A 2 -6.52 17.70 20.89
CA ALA A 2 -6.14 18.21 19.59
C ALA A 2 -6.73 17.34 18.46
N THR A 3 -7.05 17.95 17.32
CA THR A 3 -7.68 17.28 16.17
C THR A 3 -7.00 17.66 14.88
N ALA A 4 -6.91 16.69 13.96
CA ALA A 4 -6.42 16.94 12.61
C ALA A 4 -7.57 17.41 11.72
N GLN A 5 -7.43 18.59 11.12
CA GLN A 5 -8.44 19.20 10.27
C GLN A 5 -7.97 19.29 8.83
N ARG A 6 -8.88 18.99 7.90
CA ARG A 6 -8.65 19.18 6.48
C ARG A 6 -8.83 20.66 6.12
N VAL A 7 -7.88 21.21 5.39
CA VAL A 7 -7.88 22.61 4.96
C VAL A 7 -7.75 22.67 3.44
N THR A 8 -8.48 23.57 2.81
CA THR A 8 -8.30 23.91 1.39
C THR A 8 -7.55 25.23 1.32
N LEU A 9 -6.44 25.23 0.61
CA LEU A 9 -5.60 26.42 0.40
C LEU A 9 -6.20 27.32 -0.66
N SER A 10 -5.68 28.54 -0.78
CA SER A 10 -6.12 29.54 -1.77
C SER A 10 -5.93 29.10 -3.22
N ASP A 11 -4.99 28.19 -3.48
CA ASP A 11 -4.74 27.57 -4.79
C ASP A 11 -5.66 26.37 -5.09
N GLY A 12 -6.61 26.06 -4.19
CA GLY A 12 -7.51 24.92 -4.27
C GLY A 12 -6.89 23.59 -3.80
N ALA A 13 -5.61 23.54 -3.47
CA ALA A 13 -4.97 22.35 -2.95
C ALA A 13 -5.51 22.00 -1.55
N THR A 14 -5.66 20.70 -1.30
CA THR A 14 -6.12 20.21 0.01
C THR A 14 -4.94 19.75 0.84
N THR A 15 -4.86 20.23 2.09
CA THR A 15 -3.87 19.83 3.07
C THR A 15 -4.52 19.50 4.41
N TRP A 16 -3.70 19.28 5.43
CA TRP A 16 -4.12 18.98 6.79
C TRP A 16 -3.33 19.83 7.78
N THR A 17 -4.01 20.28 8.81
CA THR A 17 -3.41 20.97 9.96
C THR A 17 -3.85 20.32 11.26
N VAL A 18 -3.24 20.73 12.38
CA VAL A 18 -3.63 20.30 13.73
C VAL A 18 -4.06 21.50 14.53
N ILE A 19 -5.25 21.42 15.10
CA ILE A 19 -5.80 22.41 16.02
C ILE A 19 -5.89 21.82 17.44
N ASP A 20 -5.62 22.63 18.44
CA ASP A 20 -5.73 22.27 19.84
C ASP A 20 -7.22 22.32 20.33
N ARG A 21 -7.43 22.02 21.62
CA ARG A 21 -8.79 22.05 22.22
C ARG A 21 -9.42 23.46 22.29
N SER A 22 -8.62 24.52 22.17
CA SER A 22 -9.07 25.91 22.13
C SER A 22 -9.29 26.41 20.70
N PHE A 23 -9.24 25.52 19.71
CA PHE A 23 -9.31 25.82 18.29
C PHE A 23 -8.12 26.67 17.77
N GLY A 24 -7.06 26.76 18.55
CA GLY A 24 -5.81 27.37 18.14
C GLY A 24 -5.00 26.45 17.24
N LEU A 25 -4.28 27.06 16.30
CA LEU A 25 -3.33 26.33 15.43
C LEU A 25 -2.14 25.84 16.26
N VAL A 26 -1.76 24.59 16.12
CA VAL A 26 -0.56 24.06 16.76
C VAL A 26 0.65 24.41 15.89
N GLU A 27 1.22 25.60 16.11
CA GLU A 27 2.28 26.20 15.29
C GLU A 27 3.46 25.27 14.99
N PRO A 28 4.05 24.54 15.97
CA PRO A 28 5.19 23.65 15.68
C PRO A 28 4.84 22.52 14.73
N VAL A 29 3.59 22.02 14.80
CA VAL A 29 3.09 20.97 13.90
C VAL A 29 2.79 21.53 12.53
N GLU A 30 2.21 22.73 12.45
CA GLU A 30 1.94 23.39 11.18
C GLU A 30 3.23 23.67 10.41
N ALA A 31 4.26 24.18 11.07
CA ALA A 31 5.58 24.40 10.46
C ALA A 31 6.18 23.11 9.88
N TYR A 32 6.00 22.00 10.59
CA TYR A 32 6.46 20.68 10.11
C TYR A 32 5.64 20.16 8.92
N LEU A 33 4.32 20.31 8.95
CA LEU A 33 3.46 19.86 7.85
C LEU A 33 3.65 20.74 6.61
N GLU A 34 3.90 22.04 6.78
CA GLU A 34 4.28 22.96 5.71
C GLU A 34 5.61 22.56 5.07
N TYR A 35 6.64 22.30 5.89
CA TYR A 35 7.90 21.77 5.39
C TYR A 35 7.69 20.47 4.61
N GLY A 36 6.84 19.57 5.13
CA GLY A 36 6.47 18.34 4.43
C GLY A 36 5.86 18.59 3.05
N ARG A 37 5.05 19.64 2.89
CA ARG A 37 4.50 20.05 1.59
C ARG A 37 5.60 20.54 0.64
N GLN A 38 6.53 21.34 1.14
CA GLN A 38 7.64 21.87 0.35
C GLN A 38 8.58 20.76 -0.18
N ILE A 39 8.69 19.64 0.53
CA ILE A 39 9.49 18.47 0.10
C ILE A 39 8.62 17.33 -0.47
N ASP A 40 7.45 17.66 -1.01
CA ASP A 40 6.55 16.75 -1.73
C ASP A 40 6.02 15.57 -0.91
N PHE A 41 5.65 15.79 0.36
CA PHE A 41 4.88 14.80 1.10
C PHE A 41 3.58 14.51 0.35
N ARG A 42 3.32 13.23 0.09
CA ARG A 42 2.06 12.82 -0.53
C ARG A 42 0.87 13.16 0.36
N PRO A 43 -0.29 13.57 -0.19
CA PRO A 43 -1.47 14.00 0.59
C PRO A 43 -1.88 13.01 1.69
N ASN A 44 -1.82 11.70 1.39
CA ASN A 44 -2.11 10.66 2.38
C ASN A 44 -1.06 10.56 3.50
N THR A 45 0.20 10.92 3.23
CA THR A 45 1.26 10.99 4.25
C THR A 45 1.00 12.17 5.17
N THR A 46 0.72 13.33 4.60
CA THR A 46 0.38 14.54 5.37
C THR A 46 -0.84 14.30 6.27
N ARG A 47 -1.90 13.68 5.73
CA ARG A 47 -3.08 13.28 6.52
C ARG A 47 -2.72 12.36 7.68
N ALA A 48 -1.99 11.29 7.41
CA ALA A 48 -1.61 10.30 8.42
C ALA A 48 -0.71 10.91 9.51
N TYR A 49 0.17 11.83 9.12
CA TYR A 49 1.07 12.53 10.04
C TYR A 49 0.30 13.54 10.88
N ALA A 50 -0.57 14.35 10.29
CA ALA A 50 -1.44 15.27 11.03
C ALA A 50 -2.29 14.53 12.07
N GLN A 51 -2.93 13.41 11.69
CA GLN A 51 -3.71 12.60 12.62
C GLN A 51 -2.87 11.99 13.74
N SER A 52 -1.64 11.57 13.45
CA SER A 52 -0.74 11.01 14.45
C SER A 52 -0.23 12.07 15.42
N LEU A 53 0.09 13.26 14.90
CA LEU A 53 0.54 14.40 15.71
C LEU A 53 -0.60 14.99 16.54
N ALA A 54 -1.83 15.03 16.04
CA ALA A 54 -3.00 15.41 16.84
C ALA A 54 -3.16 14.50 18.08
N GLN A 55 -2.94 13.20 17.93
CA GLN A 55 -2.99 12.27 19.07
C GLN A 55 -1.83 12.45 20.04
N TRP A 56 -0.63 12.72 19.51
CA TRP A 56 0.52 13.05 20.33
C TRP A 56 0.26 14.34 21.15
N TRP A 57 -0.28 15.37 20.51
CA TRP A 57 -0.63 16.63 21.18
C TRP A 57 -1.69 16.44 22.25
N SER A 58 -2.73 15.65 21.94
CA SER A 58 -3.75 15.29 22.94
C SER A 58 -3.16 14.57 24.15
N PHE A 59 -2.18 13.68 23.91
CA PHE A 59 -1.45 13.02 25.00
C PHE A 59 -0.67 14.02 25.85
N LEU A 60 0.07 14.94 25.23
CA LEU A 60 0.82 15.99 25.91
C LEU A 60 -0.10 16.92 26.72
N GLU A 61 -1.26 17.29 26.18
CA GLU A 61 -2.27 18.08 26.90
C GLU A 61 -2.77 17.38 28.17
N VAL A 62 -3.01 16.07 28.11
CA VAL A 62 -3.49 15.28 29.25
C VAL A 62 -2.41 15.10 30.29
N THR A 63 -1.16 14.87 29.90
CA THR A 63 -0.04 14.69 30.81
C THR A 63 0.54 16.00 31.34
N GLY A 64 0.11 17.15 30.79
CA GLY A 64 0.64 18.47 31.15
C GLY A 64 2.10 18.67 30.73
N THR A 65 2.58 17.90 29.77
CA THR A 65 3.98 17.93 29.30
C THR A 65 4.10 18.88 28.10
N SER A 66 5.06 19.81 28.18
CA SER A 66 5.38 20.64 26.99
C SER A 66 6.06 19.80 25.92
N TRP A 67 5.74 20.04 24.66
CA TRP A 67 6.28 19.28 23.53
C TRP A 67 7.81 19.37 23.39
N ASP A 68 8.41 20.46 23.85
CA ASP A 68 9.86 20.72 23.84
C ASP A 68 10.59 20.21 25.09
N ALA A 69 9.85 19.82 26.14
CA ALA A 69 10.38 19.33 27.40
C ALA A 69 10.16 17.82 27.62
N VAL A 70 9.79 17.08 26.56
CA VAL A 70 9.53 15.64 26.63
C VAL A 70 10.76 14.83 27.01
N LYS A 71 10.52 13.71 27.67
CA LYS A 71 11.54 12.74 28.09
C LYS A 71 11.29 11.38 27.45
N LEU A 72 12.25 10.48 27.57
CA LEU A 72 12.15 9.14 26.95
C LEU A 72 10.95 8.33 27.46
N HIS A 73 10.57 8.49 28.74
CA HIS A 73 9.43 7.78 29.30
C HIS A 73 8.10 8.24 28.71
N ASP A 74 7.95 9.53 28.33
CA ASP A 74 6.71 10.04 27.70
C ASP A 74 6.38 9.31 26.39
N PHE A 75 7.43 8.93 25.64
CA PHE A 75 7.23 8.11 24.43
C PHE A 75 6.80 6.68 24.78
N GLY A 76 7.31 6.12 25.87
CA GLY A 76 6.89 4.82 26.39
C GLY A 76 5.42 4.84 26.82
N ASP A 77 5.03 5.87 27.55
CA ASP A 77 3.67 6.08 28.03
C ASP A 77 2.70 6.34 26.87
N PHE A 78 3.11 7.11 25.86
CA PHE A 78 2.34 7.28 24.64
C PHE A 78 2.13 5.98 23.88
N ILE A 79 3.17 5.14 23.73
CA ILE A 79 3.06 3.81 23.11
C ILE A 79 2.04 2.96 23.90
N SER A 80 2.09 3.01 25.23
CA SER A 80 1.16 2.29 26.10
C SER A 80 -0.26 2.82 25.94
N ALA A 81 -0.45 4.13 25.92
CA ALA A 81 -1.74 4.77 25.66
C ALA A 81 -2.31 4.40 24.29
N LEU A 82 -1.48 4.37 23.25
CA LEU A 82 -1.89 3.93 21.90
C LEU A 82 -2.31 2.47 21.84
N ARG A 83 -1.65 1.60 22.62
CA ARG A 83 -1.94 0.16 22.63
C ARG A 83 -3.19 -0.17 23.44
N TYR A 84 -3.36 0.47 24.59
CA TYR A 84 -4.35 0.03 25.58
C TYR A 84 -5.47 1.03 25.79
N GLY A 85 -5.40 2.21 25.19
CA GLY A 85 -6.49 3.20 25.24
C GLY A 85 -6.59 3.98 26.55
N GLU A 86 -5.68 3.75 27.51
CA GLU A 86 -5.78 4.30 28.86
C GLU A 86 -4.65 5.29 29.15
N LEU A 87 -5.01 6.54 29.36
CA LEU A 87 -4.16 7.55 29.99
C LEU A 87 -4.43 7.68 31.49
N ASP A 88 -5.63 7.28 31.97
CA ASP A 88 -6.14 7.65 33.30
C ASP A 88 -6.69 6.47 34.13
N SER A 89 -6.44 5.22 33.82
CA SER A 89 -6.92 4.14 34.68
C SER A 89 -5.89 3.77 35.76
N PRO A 90 -6.23 3.91 37.05
CA PRO A 90 -5.38 3.46 38.16
C PRO A 90 -5.30 1.92 38.25
N VAL A 91 -6.17 1.20 37.54
CA VAL A 91 -6.22 -0.27 37.51
C VAL A 91 -5.69 -0.76 36.16
N ARG A 92 -4.42 -1.14 36.11
CA ARG A 92 -3.87 -1.86 34.95
C ARG A 92 -4.40 -3.31 34.96
N GLU A 93 -5.22 -3.67 33.99
CA GLU A 93 -5.51 -5.09 33.75
C GLU A 93 -4.22 -5.85 33.51
N LEU A 94 -4.08 -7.03 34.12
CA LEU A 94 -2.88 -7.85 34.02
C LEU A 94 -2.53 -8.29 32.57
N ARG A 95 -3.52 -8.26 31.65
CA ARG A 95 -3.36 -8.49 30.21
C ARG A 95 -4.42 -7.73 29.40
N PRO A 96 -4.32 -6.39 29.27
CA PRO A 96 -5.27 -5.63 28.47
C PRO A 96 -5.14 -6.03 26.99
N ARG A 97 -6.29 -6.14 26.30
CA ARG A 97 -6.28 -6.38 24.84
C ARG A 97 -5.84 -5.12 24.11
N PRO A 98 -4.87 -5.20 23.18
CA PRO A 98 -4.46 -4.03 22.41
C PRO A 98 -5.62 -3.47 21.59
N THR A 99 -5.88 -2.16 21.70
CA THR A 99 -6.88 -1.45 20.89
C THR A 99 -6.38 -1.17 19.47
N LEU A 100 -5.06 -0.98 19.33
CA LEU A 100 -4.41 -0.71 18.05
C LEU A 100 -3.37 -1.78 17.72
N SER A 101 -3.25 -2.07 16.42
CA SER A 101 -2.20 -2.98 15.93
C SER A 101 -0.81 -2.33 16.05
N ASP A 102 0.24 -3.15 16.26
CA ASP A 102 1.63 -2.68 16.29
C ASP A 102 2.04 -1.90 15.04
N SER A 103 1.49 -2.24 13.87
CA SER A 103 1.73 -1.48 12.63
C SER A 103 1.17 -0.07 12.71
N THR A 104 0.00 0.11 13.31
CA THR A 104 -0.61 1.42 13.53
C THR A 104 0.18 2.23 14.55
N VAL A 105 0.57 1.60 15.66
CA VAL A 105 1.42 2.24 16.68
C VAL A 105 2.75 2.68 16.06
N ASN A 106 3.38 1.82 15.25
CA ASN A 106 4.61 2.16 14.52
C ASN A 106 4.44 3.35 13.57
N LEU A 107 3.30 3.41 12.83
CA LEU A 107 3.02 4.53 11.94
C LEU A 107 2.94 5.85 12.73
N ARG A 108 2.20 5.85 13.85
CA ARG A 108 2.04 7.03 14.71
C ARG A 108 3.39 7.47 15.31
N MET A 109 4.14 6.51 15.82
CA MET A 109 5.48 6.80 16.34
C MET A 109 6.43 7.34 15.28
N ARG A 110 6.37 6.84 14.03
CA ARG A 110 7.18 7.39 12.93
C ARG A 110 6.85 8.85 12.64
N ALA A 111 5.58 9.24 12.67
CA ALA A 111 5.18 10.62 12.48
C ALA A 111 5.74 11.52 13.60
N VAL A 112 5.61 11.10 14.86
CA VAL A 112 6.14 11.82 16.02
C VAL A 112 7.67 11.92 15.96
N MET A 113 8.36 10.81 15.66
CA MET A 113 9.81 10.80 15.50
C MET A 113 10.27 11.70 14.34
N SER A 114 9.54 11.73 13.22
CA SER A 114 9.87 12.58 12.08
C SER A 114 9.67 14.06 12.42
N PHE A 115 8.64 14.39 13.19
CA PHE A 115 8.42 15.73 13.71
C PHE A 115 9.59 16.20 14.60
N TYR A 116 10.00 15.40 15.58
CA TYR A 116 11.13 15.78 16.45
C TYR A 116 12.47 15.86 15.70
N ARG A 117 12.64 15.06 14.66
CA ARG A 117 13.81 15.17 13.79
C ARG A 117 13.83 16.52 13.06
N TYR A 118 12.69 16.92 12.50
CA TYR A 118 12.54 18.22 11.85
C TYR A 118 12.85 19.35 12.83
N GLN A 119 12.33 19.30 14.06
CA GLN A 119 12.59 20.30 15.09
C GLN A 119 14.09 20.38 15.43
N ALA A 120 14.76 19.24 15.60
CA ALA A 120 16.20 19.20 15.86
C ALA A 120 17.02 19.75 14.67
N ASP A 121 16.64 19.40 13.44
CA ASP A 121 17.29 19.89 12.22
C ASP A 121 17.02 21.41 12.01
N SER A 122 15.91 21.94 12.56
CA SER A 122 15.54 23.36 12.56
C SER A 122 16.14 24.17 13.73
N GLY A 123 16.97 23.53 14.58
CA GLY A 123 17.68 24.19 15.68
C GLY A 123 16.97 24.14 17.04
N THR A 124 15.84 23.45 17.15
CA THR A 124 15.12 23.25 18.43
C THR A 124 15.53 21.90 19.03
N ASP A 125 16.28 21.92 20.12
CA ASP A 125 16.76 20.68 20.79
C ASP A 125 15.68 20.07 21.70
N ALA A 126 14.53 19.72 21.13
CA ALA A 126 13.36 19.29 21.90
C ALA A 126 13.40 17.82 22.37
N ALA A 127 14.24 16.95 21.82
CA ALA A 127 14.35 15.55 22.24
C ALA A 127 15.66 14.90 21.73
N PRO A 128 16.82 15.36 22.16
CA PRO A 128 18.13 14.93 21.63
C PRO A 128 18.40 13.44 21.85
N PHE A 129 17.80 12.83 22.88
CA PHE A 129 17.96 11.40 23.22
C PHE A 129 17.32 10.45 22.22
N LEU A 130 16.44 10.95 21.33
CA LEU A 130 15.78 10.10 20.31
C LEU A 130 16.76 9.56 19.27
N TRP A 131 17.92 10.20 19.13
CA TRP A 131 18.89 9.88 18.10
C TRP A 131 20.24 9.51 18.71
N LYS A 132 20.62 8.24 18.59
CA LYS A 132 21.97 7.79 18.92
C LYS A 132 22.84 7.83 17.66
N GLN A 133 24.05 8.37 17.79
CA GLN A 133 25.06 8.19 16.75
C GLN A 133 25.32 6.69 16.59
N ALA A 134 25.22 6.18 15.38
CA ALA A 134 25.62 4.81 15.08
C ALA A 134 27.14 4.73 15.30
N GLN A 135 27.58 4.05 16.36
CA GLN A 135 28.98 3.66 16.47
C GLN A 135 29.33 2.79 15.26
N VAL A 136 30.26 3.26 14.45
CA VAL A 136 30.87 2.43 13.41
C VAL A 136 31.63 1.33 14.16
N ARG A 137 31.16 0.08 14.09
CA ARG A 137 31.94 -1.05 14.58
C ARG A 137 33.23 -1.11 13.78
N SER A 138 34.33 -0.66 14.38
CA SER A 138 35.68 -0.88 13.87
C SER A 138 35.94 -2.38 13.84
N GLY A 139 35.98 -2.98 12.66
CA GLY A 139 36.24 -4.41 12.52
C GLY A 139 35.70 -5.04 11.24
N ARG A 140 34.92 -4.36 10.43
CA ARG A 140 34.59 -4.80 9.09
C ARG A 140 35.56 -4.18 8.08
N TYR A 141 36.16 -5.03 7.26
CA TYR A 141 36.88 -4.61 6.07
C TYR A 141 35.97 -3.69 5.25
N LEU A 142 36.30 -2.41 5.19
CA LEU A 142 35.62 -1.44 4.35
C LEU A 142 36.29 -1.46 2.99
N SER A 143 35.53 -1.61 1.93
CA SER A 143 36.08 -1.51 0.59
C SER A 143 36.70 -0.11 0.37
N PHE A 144 37.73 -0.02 -0.50
CA PHE A 144 38.44 1.23 -0.77
C PHE A 144 37.52 2.41 -1.10
N LEU A 145 36.41 2.16 -1.79
CA LEU A 145 35.40 3.18 -2.13
C LEU A 145 34.58 3.66 -0.92
N GLU A 146 34.43 2.86 0.14
CA GLU A 146 33.76 3.28 1.37
C GLU A 146 34.62 4.20 2.24
N HIS A 147 35.94 4.11 2.11
CA HIS A 147 36.88 5.04 2.77
C HIS A 147 36.84 6.45 2.15
N VAL A 148 36.56 6.57 0.85
CA VAL A 148 36.47 7.84 0.13
C VAL A 148 35.12 8.51 0.33
N ALA A 149 34.02 7.73 0.43
CA ALA A 149 32.71 8.24 0.77
C ALA A 149 32.59 8.44 2.29
N ARG A 150 33.01 9.59 2.80
CA ARG A 150 32.71 10.02 4.20
C ARG A 150 31.19 10.10 4.38
N ARG A 151 30.55 8.96 4.66
CA ARG A 151 29.16 8.96 5.07
C ARG A 151 29.09 9.59 6.46
N ALA A 152 28.32 10.68 6.56
CA ALA A 152 27.95 11.24 7.85
C ALA A 152 27.41 10.12 8.76
N PRO A 153 27.75 10.09 10.07
CA PRO A 153 27.31 9.05 10.97
C PRO A 153 25.78 8.95 10.92
N GLN A 154 25.26 7.79 10.51
CA GLN A 154 23.82 7.58 10.43
C GLN A 154 23.23 7.59 11.84
N LYS A 155 22.48 8.65 12.16
CA LYS A 155 21.70 8.71 13.40
C LYS A 155 20.63 7.60 13.34
N ARG A 156 20.65 6.68 14.31
CA ARG A 156 19.63 5.61 14.42
C ARG A 156 18.59 5.98 15.47
N ALA A 157 17.32 5.76 15.16
CA ALA A 157 16.24 5.95 16.10
C ALA A 157 16.41 5.03 17.33
N THR A 158 16.28 5.60 18.52
CA THR A 158 16.39 4.87 19.79
C THR A 158 15.19 3.97 20.04
N ILE A 159 13.99 4.43 19.63
CA ILE A 159 12.73 3.72 19.83
C ILE A 159 12.42 2.85 18.60
N ARG A 160 12.26 1.54 18.82
CA ARG A 160 11.85 0.58 17.80
C ARG A 160 10.78 -0.35 18.34
N ILE A 161 9.61 -0.33 17.73
CA ILE A 161 8.55 -1.26 18.04
C ILE A 161 8.68 -2.45 17.07
N ARG A 162 8.88 -3.65 17.63
CA ARG A 162 8.89 -4.88 16.84
C ARG A 162 7.45 -5.27 16.56
N ALA A 163 7.03 -5.18 15.30
CA ALA A 163 5.78 -5.77 14.86
C ALA A 163 6.02 -7.24 14.53
N ALA A 164 5.15 -8.12 15.00
CA ALA A 164 5.16 -9.51 14.58
C ALA A 164 4.95 -9.59 13.05
N ARG A 165 5.71 -10.45 12.37
CA ARG A 165 5.45 -10.75 10.96
C ARG A 165 4.09 -11.44 10.87
N LYS A 166 3.14 -10.82 10.22
CA LYS A 166 1.85 -11.45 9.90
C LYS A 166 2.05 -12.36 8.70
N ALA A 167 1.41 -13.53 8.75
CA ALA A 167 1.31 -14.37 7.56
C ALA A 167 0.73 -13.56 6.40
N ILE A 168 1.31 -13.74 5.22
CA ILE A 168 0.84 -13.06 4.02
C ILE A 168 -0.41 -13.79 3.54
N PRO A 169 -1.54 -13.10 3.43
CA PRO A 169 -2.76 -13.73 2.97
C PRO A 169 -2.67 -14.02 1.46
N VAL A 170 -3.00 -15.24 1.09
CA VAL A 170 -3.05 -15.72 -0.29
C VAL A 170 -4.45 -16.24 -0.58
N LEU A 171 -5.03 -15.85 -1.70
CA LEU A 171 -6.31 -16.35 -2.19
C LEU A 171 -6.07 -17.63 -3.00
N THR A 172 -6.95 -18.61 -2.87
CA THR A 172 -6.93 -19.78 -3.75
C THR A 172 -7.53 -19.41 -5.12
N PRO A 173 -7.17 -20.12 -6.20
CA PRO A 173 -7.83 -19.94 -7.50
C PRO A 173 -9.35 -20.04 -7.42
N THR A 174 -9.86 -21.01 -6.67
CA THR A 174 -11.30 -21.20 -6.45
C THR A 174 -11.96 -20.02 -5.75
N THR A 175 -11.29 -19.38 -4.78
CA THR A 175 -11.81 -18.16 -4.14
C THR A 175 -11.85 -16.99 -5.13
N ILE A 176 -10.84 -16.86 -5.99
CA ILE A 176 -10.80 -15.79 -7.00
C ILE A 176 -11.91 -16.00 -8.03
N ASP A 177 -12.11 -17.23 -8.53
CA ASP A 177 -13.17 -17.55 -9.49
C ASP A 177 -14.55 -17.33 -8.85
N ALA A 178 -14.77 -17.83 -7.64
CA ALA A 178 -16.03 -17.62 -6.90
C ALA A 178 -16.34 -16.12 -6.70
N LEU A 179 -15.32 -15.31 -6.37
CA LEU A 179 -15.49 -13.86 -6.24
C LEU A 179 -15.88 -13.21 -7.57
N GLN A 180 -15.28 -13.63 -8.67
CA GLN A 180 -15.61 -13.13 -10.00
C GLN A 180 -17.00 -13.55 -10.42
N ASP A 181 -17.38 -14.81 -10.20
CA ASP A 181 -18.68 -15.36 -10.58
C ASP A 181 -19.82 -14.76 -9.74
N ALA A 182 -19.57 -14.41 -8.47
CA ALA A 182 -20.54 -13.70 -7.64
C ALA A 182 -20.85 -12.27 -8.13
N GLU A 183 -19.95 -11.65 -8.91
CA GLU A 183 -20.18 -10.31 -9.49
C GLU A 183 -20.96 -10.37 -10.80
N ALA A 184 -20.51 -11.20 -11.72
CA ALA A 184 -21.16 -11.41 -13.00
C ALA A 184 -20.83 -12.79 -13.55
N SER A 185 -21.79 -13.40 -14.24
CA SER A 185 -21.65 -14.67 -14.95
C SER A 185 -22.10 -14.52 -16.41
N TYR A 186 -21.45 -15.26 -17.29
CA TYR A 186 -21.84 -15.32 -18.69
C TYR A 186 -22.95 -16.34 -18.89
N ASP A 187 -24.06 -15.92 -19.49
CA ASP A 187 -25.15 -16.80 -19.89
C ASP A 187 -24.92 -17.25 -21.34
N PRO A 188 -24.56 -18.52 -21.58
CA PRO A 188 -24.22 -19.00 -22.91
C PRO A 188 -25.46 -19.14 -23.83
N VAL A 189 -26.68 -19.15 -23.25
CA VAL A 189 -27.93 -19.26 -24.02
C VAL A 189 -28.35 -17.90 -24.60
N LEU A 190 -28.18 -16.87 -23.80
CA LEU A 190 -28.49 -15.49 -24.18
C LEU A 190 -27.29 -14.73 -24.75
N GLU A 191 -26.10 -15.36 -24.70
CA GLU A 191 -24.84 -14.77 -25.16
C GLU A 191 -24.55 -13.43 -24.49
N GLU A 192 -24.95 -13.25 -23.21
CA GLU A 192 -24.81 -12.00 -22.46
C GLU A 192 -24.19 -12.19 -21.07
N TRP A 193 -23.56 -11.12 -20.57
CA TRP A 193 -23.10 -11.03 -19.21
C TRP A 193 -24.21 -10.56 -18.27
N ARG A 194 -24.51 -11.37 -17.23
CA ARG A 194 -25.44 -11.02 -16.16
C ARG A 194 -24.68 -10.59 -14.91
N GLY A 195 -25.08 -9.46 -14.32
CA GLY A 195 -24.46 -8.90 -13.13
C GLY A 195 -23.59 -7.66 -13.40
N ASP A 196 -22.70 -7.34 -12.48
CA ASP A 196 -21.79 -6.20 -12.59
C ASP A 196 -20.43 -6.65 -13.16
N LEU A 197 -20.31 -6.63 -14.49
CA LEU A 197 -19.11 -7.05 -15.20
C LEU A 197 -17.89 -6.17 -14.83
N ARG A 198 -18.10 -4.94 -14.38
CA ARG A 198 -17.07 -4.02 -13.93
C ARG A 198 -16.27 -4.58 -12.74
N TYR A 199 -16.94 -5.11 -11.72
CA TYR A 199 -16.24 -5.69 -10.56
C TYR A 199 -15.62 -7.04 -10.88
N ARG A 200 -16.29 -7.90 -11.69
CA ARG A 200 -15.66 -9.11 -12.20
C ARG A 200 -14.35 -8.82 -12.91
N PHE A 201 -14.38 -7.84 -13.82
CA PHE A 201 -13.19 -7.41 -14.56
C PHE A 201 -12.12 -6.80 -13.64
N LEU A 202 -12.52 -5.99 -12.66
CA LEU A 202 -11.57 -5.43 -11.67
C LEU A 202 -10.83 -6.52 -10.89
N TRP A 203 -11.54 -7.52 -10.40
CA TRP A 203 -10.93 -8.64 -9.67
C TRP A 203 -10.01 -9.47 -10.58
N ALA A 204 -10.38 -9.69 -11.82
CA ALA A 204 -9.55 -10.37 -12.80
C ALA A 204 -8.26 -9.59 -13.09
N VAL A 205 -8.35 -8.27 -13.30
CA VAL A 205 -7.19 -7.38 -13.51
C VAL A 205 -6.26 -7.44 -12.29
N LEU A 206 -6.77 -7.30 -11.07
CA LEU A 206 -5.95 -7.34 -9.86
C LEU A 206 -5.27 -8.71 -9.67
N ALA A 207 -5.98 -9.81 -9.93
CA ALA A 207 -5.46 -11.17 -9.80
C ALA A 207 -4.34 -11.45 -10.80
N GLU A 208 -4.53 -11.08 -12.07
CA GLU A 208 -3.60 -11.44 -13.15
C GLU A 208 -2.42 -10.47 -13.28
N SER A 209 -2.61 -9.20 -12.93
CA SER A 209 -1.55 -8.20 -13.08
C SER A 209 -0.74 -7.96 -11.80
N GLY A 210 -1.32 -8.23 -10.62
CA GLY A 210 -0.74 -7.86 -9.33
C GLY A 210 -0.66 -6.35 -9.08
N MET A 211 -1.42 -5.53 -9.82
CA MET A 211 -1.48 -4.09 -9.65
C MET A 211 -1.99 -3.70 -8.26
N ARG A 212 -1.62 -2.52 -7.79
CA ARG A 212 -2.31 -1.89 -6.65
C ARG A 212 -3.68 -1.40 -7.08
N ILE A 213 -4.65 -1.41 -6.15
CA ILE A 213 -5.99 -0.89 -6.45
C ILE A 213 -5.97 0.52 -7.02
N GLY A 214 -5.13 1.42 -6.50
CA GLY A 214 -5.00 2.77 -7.03
C GLY A 214 -4.40 2.83 -8.44
N GLU A 215 -3.53 1.88 -8.81
CA GLU A 215 -2.99 1.76 -10.17
C GLU A 215 -4.09 1.27 -11.13
N ALA A 216 -4.85 0.24 -10.75
CA ALA A 216 -5.95 -0.28 -11.54
C ALA A 216 -7.04 0.78 -11.79
N LEU A 217 -7.46 1.51 -10.74
CA LEU A 217 -8.47 2.55 -10.86
C LEU A 217 -8.01 3.82 -11.61
N SER A 218 -6.70 3.95 -11.86
CA SER A 218 -6.13 5.04 -12.68
C SER A 218 -5.92 4.67 -14.14
N LEU A 219 -6.26 3.44 -14.54
CA LEU A 219 -6.14 3.01 -15.94
C LEU A 219 -7.16 3.73 -16.80
N GLU A 220 -6.67 4.24 -17.93
CA GLU A 220 -7.49 4.76 -19.02
C GLU A 220 -7.54 3.74 -20.17
N HIS A 221 -8.54 3.82 -21.05
CA HIS A 221 -8.69 2.86 -22.15
C HIS A 221 -7.47 2.81 -23.07
N ARG A 222 -6.77 3.94 -23.28
CA ARG A 222 -5.51 3.99 -24.05
C ARG A 222 -4.35 3.25 -23.42
N ASP A 223 -4.43 2.88 -22.14
CA ASP A 223 -3.39 2.11 -21.45
C ASP A 223 -3.49 0.61 -21.73
N TRP A 224 -4.61 0.17 -22.30
CA TRP A 224 -4.86 -1.21 -22.64
C TRP A 224 -4.47 -1.50 -24.09
N ASN A 225 -3.40 -2.27 -24.27
CA ASN A 225 -2.93 -2.69 -25.58
C ASN A 225 -3.33 -4.14 -25.81
N THR A 226 -4.35 -4.34 -26.63
CA THR A 226 -4.87 -5.68 -26.99
C THR A 226 -3.84 -6.50 -27.76
N GLY A 227 -3.91 -7.83 -27.61
CA GLY A 227 -3.05 -8.76 -28.32
C GLY A 227 -3.52 -8.94 -29.77
N ILE A 228 -2.89 -8.26 -30.71
CA ILE A 228 -3.17 -8.35 -32.15
C ILE A 228 -1.94 -8.83 -32.91
N GLY A 229 -2.14 -9.70 -33.92
CA GLY A 229 -1.08 -10.09 -34.84
C GLY A 229 0.06 -10.88 -34.20
N GLY A 230 -0.24 -11.74 -33.20
CA GLY A 230 0.76 -12.56 -32.50
C GLY A 230 1.50 -11.83 -31.37
N LYS A 231 1.20 -10.56 -31.14
CA LYS A 231 1.71 -9.82 -29.98
C LYS A 231 0.85 -10.13 -28.75
N SER A 232 1.49 -10.36 -27.60
CA SER A 232 0.80 -10.53 -26.34
C SER A 232 0.19 -9.21 -25.85
N ALA A 233 -1.04 -9.28 -25.30
CA ALA A 233 -1.69 -8.14 -24.70
C ALA A 233 -0.90 -7.59 -23.52
N ARG A 234 -0.97 -6.29 -23.27
CA ARG A 234 -0.26 -5.61 -22.19
C ARG A 234 -1.02 -4.39 -21.70
N VAL A 235 -0.80 -4.04 -20.45
CA VAL A 235 -1.37 -2.85 -19.82
C VAL A 235 -0.23 -1.94 -19.37
N ALA A 236 -0.28 -0.67 -19.78
CA ALA A 236 0.66 0.36 -19.37
C ALA A 236 0.19 0.98 -18.05
N ILE A 237 1.05 0.99 -17.04
CA ILE A 237 0.81 1.68 -15.79
C ILE A 237 1.57 3.00 -15.85
N VAL A 238 0.83 4.08 -16.02
CA VAL A 238 1.37 5.44 -16.21
C VAL A 238 0.94 6.33 -15.05
N SER A 239 1.81 7.26 -14.66
CA SER A 239 1.50 8.24 -13.61
C SER A 239 0.89 9.49 -14.23
N ARG A 240 -0.40 9.72 -13.97
CA ARG A 240 -1.14 10.89 -14.43
C ARG A 240 -1.86 11.57 -13.27
N PRO A 241 -2.21 12.87 -13.39
CA PRO A 241 -3.15 13.51 -12.48
C PRO A 241 -4.47 12.72 -12.45
N HIS A 242 -5.00 12.47 -11.27
CA HIS A 242 -6.25 11.74 -11.10
C HIS A 242 -7.18 12.54 -10.17
N PRO A 243 -8.50 12.65 -10.45
CA PRO A 243 -9.43 13.47 -9.67
C PRO A 243 -9.46 13.16 -8.17
N TYR A 244 -9.13 11.91 -7.81
CA TYR A 244 -9.09 11.47 -6.41
C TYR A 244 -7.67 11.27 -5.88
N GLY A 245 -6.65 11.86 -6.51
CA GLY A 245 -5.26 11.79 -6.07
C GLY A 245 -4.66 10.38 -6.12
N LEU A 246 -5.21 9.50 -6.95
CA LEU A 246 -4.62 8.19 -7.22
C LEU A 246 -3.39 8.37 -8.13
N SER A 247 -2.39 7.53 -7.98
CA SER A 247 -1.19 7.61 -8.81
C SER A 247 -0.46 6.26 -8.84
N ALA A 248 0.32 6.04 -9.89
CA ALA A 248 1.27 4.94 -9.98
C ALA A 248 2.45 5.19 -9.02
N LYS A 249 2.28 4.82 -7.75
CA LYS A 249 3.30 5.02 -6.68
C LYS A 249 4.64 4.36 -6.96
N SER A 250 4.72 3.46 -7.93
CA SER A 250 5.84 2.56 -8.20
C SER A 250 6.58 2.86 -9.49
N GLY A 251 6.33 4.03 -10.08
CA GLY A 251 6.85 4.37 -11.40
C GLY A 251 6.06 3.67 -12.53
N GLU A 252 6.36 4.11 -13.73
CA GLU A 252 5.73 3.62 -14.95
C GLU A 252 6.27 2.24 -15.33
N ARG A 253 5.39 1.39 -15.85
CA ARG A 253 5.75 0.05 -16.32
C ARG A 253 4.67 -0.56 -17.18
N GLU A 254 5.04 -1.51 -18.01
CA GLU A 254 4.11 -2.37 -18.72
C GLU A 254 3.97 -3.73 -18.04
N VAL A 255 2.76 -4.28 -18.05
CA VAL A 255 2.45 -5.60 -17.50
C VAL A 255 1.79 -6.43 -18.58
N HIS A 256 2.44 -7.53 -19.00
CA HIS A 256 1.83 -8.48 -19.93
C HIS A 256 0.68 -9.22 -19.27
N ILE A 257 -0.39 -9.43 -20.01
CA ILE A 257 -1.62 -10.12 -19.60
C ILE A 257 -1.95 -11.25 -20.56
N GLY A 258 -2.74 -12.22 -20.10
CA GLY A 258 -3.16 -13.35 -20.90
C GLY A 258 -4.36 -13.02 -21.79
N SER A 259 -4.56 -13.86 -22.79
CA SER A 259 -5.66 -13.70 -23.75
C SER A 259 -7.06 -13.80 -23.14
N ARG A 260 -7.22 -14.51 -22.01
CA ARG A 260 -8.50 -14.60 -21.29
C ARG A 260 -8.89 -13.24 -20.69
N LEU A 261 -7.94 -12.56 -20.06
CA LEU A 261 -8.18 -11.23 -19.49
C LEU A 261 -8.39 -10.18 -20.59
N ASP A 262 -7.65 -10.30 -21.70
CA ASP A 262 -7.80 -9.39 -22.85
C ASP A 262 -9.18 -9.53 -23.51
N ARG A 263 -9.72 -10.75 -23.65
CA ARG A 263 -11.10 -10.98 -24.10
C ARG A 263 -12.13 -10.41 -23.12
N LEU A 264 -11.92 -10.63 -21.82
CA LEU A 264 -12.82 -10.07 -20.80
C LEU A 264 -12.84 -8.53 -20.84
N TYR A 265 -11.71 -7.90 -21.20
CA TYR A 265 -11.71 -6.45 -21.46
C TYR A 265 -12.57 -6.07 -22.65
N ALA A 266 -12.52 -6.80 -23.76
CA ALA A 266 -13.38 -6.55 -24.91
C ALA A 266 -14.86 -6.69 -24.55
N ASP A 267 -15.23 -7.77 -23.84
CA ASP A 267 -16.59 -7.96 -23.32
C ASP A 267 -17.04 -6.80 -22.42
N TYR A 268 -16.11 -6.33 -21.57
CA TYR A 268 -16.38 -5.20 -20.67
C TYR A 268 -16.59 -3.89 -21.44
N VAL A 269 -15.84 -3.64 -22.52
CA VAL A 269 -16.03 -2.48 -23.38
C VAL A 269 -17.43 -2.50 -24.00
N TRP A 270 -17.86 -3.64 -24.56
CA TRP A 270 -19.23 -3.80 -25.10
C TRP A 270 -20.29 -3.59 -23.99
N TRP A 271 -20.05 -4.16 -22.82
CA TRP A 271 -20.94 -3.97 -21.67
C TRP A 271 -21.06 -2.50 -21.22
N LEU A 272 -20.02 -1.67 -21.40
CA LEU A 272 -20.08 -0.22 -21.18
C LEU A 272 -20.85 0.49 -22.29
N CYS A 273 -20.65 0.10 -23.57
CA CYS A 273 -21.39 0.65 -24.70
C CYS A 273 -22.90 0.40 -24.57
N ASP A 274 -23.31 -0.79 -24.14
CA ASP A 274 -24.73 -1.11 -23.86
C ASP A 274 -25.34 -0.21 -22.79
N ARG A 275 -24.51 0.48 -22.00
CA ARG A 275 -24.94 1.47 -20.99
C ARG A 275 -24.76 2.91 -21.44
N GLY A 276 -24.47 3.12 -22.71
CA GLY A 276 -24.37 4.42 -23.35
C GLY A 276 -23.04 5.13 -23.13
N ALA A 277 -21.98 4.39 -22.82
CA ALA A 277 -20.65 5.00 -22.63
C ALA A 277 -20.10 5.58 -23.93
N ASP A 278 -20.38 4.93 -25.06
CA ASP A 278 -19.99 5.37 -26.41
C ASP A 278 -20.61 6.72 -26.83
N VAL A 279 -21.77 7.04 -26.27
CA VAL A 279 -22.48 8.31 -26.52
C VAL A 279 -22.13 9.37 -25.48
N ALA A 280 -21.84 8.97 -24.24
CA ALA A 280 -21.64 9.88 -23.11
C ALA A 280 -20.20 10.33 -22.95
N LEU A 281 -19.23 9.60 -23.50
CA LEU A 281 -17.80 9.91 -23.38
C LEU A 281 -17.31 10.61 -24.66
N ASP A 282 -16.84 11.85 -24.50
CA ASP A 282 -16.29 12.66 -25.60
C ASP A 282 -14.95 12.08 -26.12
N ASP A 283 -14.14 11.52 -25.25
CA ASP A 283 -12.86 10.89 -25.57
C ASP A 283 -12.76 9.55 -24.85
N TRP A 284 -12.95 8.47 -25.60
CA TRP A 284 -12.88 7.12 -25.08
C TRP A 284 -11.50 6.77 -24.55
N ASP A 285 -10.45 7.13 -25.28
CA ASP A 285 -9.08 6.76 -24.97
C ASP A 285 -8.61 7.32 -23.63
N SER A 286 -8.96 8.55 -23.31
CA SER A 286 -8.62 9.20 -22.03
C SER A 286 -9.63 8.91 -20.91
N SER A 287 -10.69 8.17 -21.18
CA SER A 287 -11.67 7.79 -20.17
C SER A 287 -11.18 6.64 -19.29
N TYR A 288 -11.58 6.68 -18.01
CA TYR A 288 -11.16 5.66 -17.05
C TYR A 288 -11.85 4.32 -17.30
N ILE A 289 -11.07 3.24 -17.34
CA ILE A 289 -11.59 1.87 -17.50
C ILE A 289 -12.60 1.55 -16.39
N PHE A 290 -12.25 1.84 -15.12
CA PHE A 290 -13.14 1.57 -14.00
C PHE A 290 -13.91 2.82 -13.60
N CYS A 291 -15.14 2.90 -14.07
CA CYS A 291 -16.01 4.06 -13.91
C CYS A 291 -17.33 3.73 -13.18
N ASN A 292 -18.04 4.76 -12.77
CA ASN A 292 -19.34 4.66 -12.16
C ASN A 292 -20.44 4.54 -13.22
N VAL A 293 -21.24 3.47 -13.18
CA VAL A 293 -22.34 3.23 -14.14
C VAL A 293 -23.73 3.26 -13.50
N MET A 294 -23.82 3.59 -12.20
CA MET A 294 -25.07 3.46 -11.44
C MET A 294 -25.69 4.80 -11.03
N ARG A 295 -24.90 5.85 -10.87
CA ARG A 295 -25.35 7.14 -10.33
C ARG A 295 -24.63 8.29 -11.01
N ASN A 296 -25.25 9.47 -11.03
CA ASN A 296 -24.60 10.67 -11.54
C ASN A 296 -23.44 11.11 -10.63
N PRO A 297 -22.31 11.57 -11.21
CA PRO A 297 -22.04 11.62 -12.64
C PRO A 297 -21.69 10.23 -13.20
N LEU A 298 -22.40 9.82 -14.28
CA LEU A 298 -22.10 8.56 -14.96
C LEU A 298 -20.69 8.61 -15.59
N PHE A 299 -20.06 7.46 -15.68
CA PHE A 299 -18.72 7.24 -16.23
C PHE A 299 -17.59 8.02 -15.54
N ALA A 300 -17.86 8.70 -14.42
CA ALA A 300 -16.81 9.23 -13.57
C ALA A 300 -15.95 8.09 -12.96
N PRO A 301 -14.64 8.32 -12.73
CA PRO A 301 -13.77 7.27 -12.21
C PRO A 301 -14.24 6.74 -10.86
N LEU A 302 -14.02 5.45 -10.60
CA LEU A 302 -14.33 4.83 -9.32
C LEU A 302 -13.40 5.33 -8.21
N ARG A 303 -13.97 5.52 -7.02
CA ARG A 303 -13.20 5.80 -5.80
C ARG A 303 -12.73 4.50 -5.14
N THR A 304 -11.55 4.53 -4.58
CA THR A 304 -11.02 3.40 -3.81
C THR A 304 -11.96 2.98 -2.69
N GLU A 305 -12.56 3.95 -2.00
CA GLU A 305 -13.51 3.72 -0.90
C GLU A 305 -14.74 2.94 -1.35
N SER A 306 -15.24 3.21 -2.57
CA SER A 306 -16.37 2.49 -3.15
C SER A 306 -16.05 1.01 -3.36
N VAL A 307 -14.83 0.71 -3.86
CA VAL A 307 -14.37 -0.67 -4.05
C VAL A 307 -14.25 -1.41 -2.71
N TYR A 308 -13.68 -0.75 -1.69
CA TYR A 308 -13.60 -1.35 -0.35
C TYR A 308 -14.98 -1.54 0.31
N ALA A 309 -15.92 -0.60 0.10
CA ALA A 309 -17.28 -0.72 0.59
C ALA A 309 -18.01 -1.88 -0.09
N HIS A 310 -17.86 -2.01 -1.41
CA HIS A 310 -18.42 -3.11 -2.20
C HIS A 310 -17.90 -4.47 -1.73
N LEU A 311 -16.58 -4.61 -1.60
CA LEU A 311 -15.95 -5.83 -1.12
C LEU A 311 -16.40 -6.21 0.31
N ARG A 312 -16.63 -5.23 1.18
CA ARG A 312 -17.22 -5.49 2.50
C ARG A 312 -18.65 -6.01 2.40
N SER A 313 -19.46 -5.41 1.52
CA SER A 313 -20.84 -5.85 1.28
C SER A 313 -20.92 -7.30 0.79
N MET A 314 -20.03 -7.70 -0.11
CA MET A 314 -19.95 -9.09 -0.58
C MET A 314 -19.68 -10.07 0.54
N LYS A 315 -18.71 -9.78 1.40
CA LYS A 315 -18.37 -10.62 2.55
C LYS A 315 -19.52 -10.79 3.56
N HIS A 316 -20.43 -9.83 3.64
CA HIS A 316 -21.62 -9.95 4.47
C HIS A 316 -22.73 -10.79 3.83
N ARG A 317 -22.72 -10.92 2.50
CA ARG A 317 -23.70 -11.73 1.77
C ARG A 317 -23.28 -13.21 1.71
N ASP A 318 -21.97 -13.45 1.69
CA ASP A 318 -21.41 -14.77 1.55
C ASP A 318 -20.28 -14.97 2.58
N ASN A 319 -20.47 -15.94 3.48
CA ASN A 319 -19.51 -16.27 4.54
C ASN A 319 -18.29 -17.04 4.05
N ASP A 320 -18.26 -17.48 2.78
CA ASP A 320 -17.15 -18.24 2.21
C ASP A 320 -15.95 -17.33 1.86
N PHE A 321 -16.15 -16.03 1.82
CA PHE A 321 -15.06 -15.09 1.60
C PHE A 321 -14.32 -14.69 2.89
N PRO A 322 -12.98 -14.62 2.87
CA PRO A 322 -12.21 -14.27 4.05
C PRO A 322 -12.58 -12.88 4.61
N ASN A 323 -12.98 -12.81 5.87
CA ASN A 323 -13.47 -11.58 6.51
C ASN A 323 -12.55 -10.36 6.42
N LEU A 324 -11.22 -10.59 6.39
CA LEU A 324 -10.22 -9.52 6.32
C LEU A 324 -9.69 -9.28 4.90
N MET A 325 -10.30 -9.91 3.88
CA MET A 325 -9.85 -9.77 2.50
C MET A 325 -9.89 -8.31 2.04
N THR A 326 -8.84 -7.89 1.36
CA THR A 326 -8.71 -6.56 0.75
C THR A 326 -8.18 -6.70 -0.67
N PRO A 327 -8.30 -5.69 -1.54
CA PRO A 327 -7.72 -5.72 -2.88
C PRO A 327 -6.20 -6.01 -2.88
N HIS A 328 -5.51 -5.75 -1.79
CA HIS A 328 -4.07 -6.03 -1.68
C HIS A 328 -3.74 -7.52 -1.62
N TRP A 329 -4.71 -8.37 -1.21
CA TRP A 329 -4.54 -9.82 -1.20
C TRP A 329 -4.33 -10.40 -2.60
N PHE A 330 -5.00 -9.86 -3.63
CA PHE A 330 -4.77 -10.26 -5.02
C PHE A 330 -3.31 -10.08 -5.43
N ARG A 331 -2.72 -8.96 -5.03
CA ARG A 331 -1.31 -8.68 -5.31
C ARG A 331 -0.38 -9.63 -4.57
N HIS A 332 -0.68 -9.97 -3.34
CA HIS A 332 0.07 -10.97 -2.59
C HIS A 332 -0.04 -12.34 -3.23
N THR A 333 -1.24 -12.73 -3.64
CA THR A 333 -1.51 -13.99 -4.34
C THR A 333 -0.73 -14.05 -5.65
N HIS A 334 -0.80 -13.01 -6.47
CA HIS A 334 -0.07 -12.92 -7.73
C HIS A 334 1.46 -13.08 -7.54
N ALA A 335 2.02 -12.34 -6.58
CA ALA A 335 3.44 -12.43 -6.28
C ALA A 335 3.87 -13.83 -5.81
N THR A 336 3.10 -14.41 -4.89
CA THR A 336 3.34 -15.75 -4.36
C THR A 336 3.25 -16.80 -5.45
N ALA A 337 2.22 -16.75 -6.30
CA ALA A 337 2.05 -17.69 -7.41
C ALA A 337 3.23 -17.64 -8.40
N LEU A 338 3.70 -16.43 -8.76
CA LEU A 338 4.85 -16.28 -9.65
C LEU A 338 6.15 -16.83 -9.03
N LEU A 339 6.37 -16.58 -7.74
CA LEU A 339 7.56 -17.08 -7.04
C LEU A 339 7.55 -18.60 -6.91
N LEU A 340 6.40 -19.20 -6.57
CA LEU A 340 6.21 -20.66 -6.52
C LEU A 340 6.36 -21.30 -7.92
N ALA A 341 5.98 -20.58 -8.97
CA ALA A 341 6.21 -21.00 -10.35
C ALA A 341 7.68 -20.82 -10.82
N GLY A 342 8.60 -20.47 -9.92
CA GLY A 342 10.03 -20.34 -10.21
C GLY A 342 10.43 -19.02 -10.89
N SER A 343 9.56 -18.03 -10.95
CA SER A 343 9.90 -16.73 -11.52
C SER A 343 11.00 -16.03 -10.69
N PRO A 344 12.05 -15.47 -11.33
CA PRO A 344 13.10 -14.77 -10.61
C PRO A 344 12.55 -13.58 -9.80
N VAL A 345 13.04 -13.40 -8.56
CA VAL A 345 12.56 -12.36 -7.62
C VAL A 345 12.63 -10.96 -8.22
N HIS A 346 13.67 -10.66 -9.01
CA HIS A 346 13.80 -9.35 -9.66
C HIS A 346 12.73 -9.13 -10.74
N THR A 347 12.31 -10.17 -11.45
CA THR A 347 11.22 -10.11 -12.44
C THR A 347 9.90 -9.84 -11.75
N VAL A 348 9.61 -10.57 -10.66
CA VAL A 348 8.41 -10.34 -9.84
C VAL A 348 8.43 -8.93 -9.24
N SER A 349 9.58 -8.49 -8.70
CA SER A 349 9.76 -7.14 -8.15
C SER A 349 9.43 -6.04 -9.18
N ARG A 350 9.96 -6.17 -10.39
CA ARG A 350 9.72 -5.24 -11.51
C ARG A 350 8.25 -5.25 -11.94
N ARG A 351 7.64 -6.43 -12.11
CA ARG A 351 6.22 -6.57 -12.47
C ARG A 351 5.30 -5.91 -11.45
N LEU A 352 5.60 -6.09 -10.17
CA LEU A 352 4.87 -5.43 -9.08
C LEU A 352 5.19 -3.94 -8.95
N GLY A 353 6.28 -3.45 -9.53
CA GLY A 353 6.75 -2.07 -9.35
C GLY A 353 7.21 -1.81 -7.91
N HIS A 354 8.01 -2.68 -7.33
CA HIS A 354 8.70 -2.39 -6.09
C HIS A 354 9.96 -1.56 -6.38
N ALA A 355 10.16 -0.46 -5.64
CA ALA A 355 11.34 0.39 -5.80
C ALA A 355 12.66 -0.34 -5.50
N SER A 356 12.60 -1.45 -4.75
CA SER A 356 13.74 -2.29 -4.40
C SER A 356 13.33 -3.76 -4.38
N VAL A 357 14.18 -4.62 -4.94
CA VAL A 357 14.05 -6.08 -4.85
C VAL A 357 14.00 -6.54 -3.39
N GLN A 358 14.71 -5.84 -2.50
CA GLN A 358 14.68 -6.11 -1.06
C GLN A 358 13.26 -6.05 -0.48
N THR A 359 12.37 -5.21 -1.02
CA THR A 359 10.96 -5.17 -0.61
C THR A 359 10.26 -6.50 -0.91
N THR A 360 10.48 -7.07 -2.10
CA THR A 360 9.93 -8.38 -2.47
C THR A 360 10.50 -9.48 -1.57
N MET A 361 11.82 -9.49 -1.36
CA MET A 361 12.47 -10.47 -0.48
C MET A 361 12.00 -10.37 0.97
N ASN A 362 11.85 -9.16 1.52
CA ASN A 362 11.38 -8.97 2.89
C ASN A 362 9.92 -9.44 3.10
N ILE A 363 9.11 -9.32 2.05
CA ILE A 363 7.70 -9.72 2.10
C ILE A 363 7.57 -11.23 1.83
N TYR A 364 8.20 -11.73 0.79
CA TYR A 364 7.99 -13.08 0.26
C TYR A 364 9.18 -14.03 0.47
N GLY A 365 10.17 -13.67 1.33
CA GLY A 365 11.37 -14.48 1.55
C GLY A 365 11.10 -15.92 2.00
N HIS A 366 10.04 -16.13 2.78
CA HIS A 366 9.63 -17.48 3.18
C HIS A 366 9.16 -18.36 1.99
N VAL A 367 8.58 -17.73 0.96
CA VAL A 367 8.15 -18.44 -0.27
C VAL A 367 9.39 -18.87 -1.08
N THR A 368 10.46 -18.06 -1.04
CA THR A 368 11.72 -18.41 -1.74
C THR A 368 12.50 -19.51 -1.03
N GLU A 369 12.35 -19.66 0.29
CA GLU A 369 12.92 -20.79 1.05
C GLU A 369 12.27 -22.12 0.63
N ASP A 370 10.94 -22.15 0.49
CA ASP A 370 10.23 -23.33 -0.01
C ASP A 370 10.61 -23.66 -1.47
N ALA A 371 10.80 -22.64 -2.31
CA ALA A 371 11.25 -22.79 -3.68
C ALA A 371 12.71 -23.26 -3.75
N GLU A 372 13.56 -22.89 -2.80
CA GLU A 372 14.94 -23.36 -2.70
C GLU A 372 14.99 -24.85 -2.36
N LEU A 373 14.15 -25.32 -1.43
CA LEU A 373 14.03 -26.75 -1.11
C LEU A 373 13.55 -27.57 -2.33
N ALA A 374 12.59 -27.03 -3.09
CA ALA A 374 12.15 -27.65 -4.35
C ALA A 374 13.27 -27.66 -5.41
N SER A 375 14.07 -26.60 -5.46
CA SER A 375 15.23 -26.49 -6.38
C SER A 375 16.31 -27.52 -6.05
N VAL A 376 16.55 -27.81 -4.78
CA VAL A 376 17.51 -28.87 -4.36
C VAL A 376 17.01 -30.26 -4.78
N ALA A 377 15.71 -30.52 -4.73
CA ALA A 377 15.15 -31.78 -5.25
C ALA A 377 15.35 -31.90 -6.76
N ASN A 378 15.05 -30.83 -7.50
CA ASN A 378 15.29 -30.77 -8.96
C ASN A 378 16.77 -30.90 -9.32
N TRP A 379 17.69 -30.33 -8.52
CA TRP A 379 19.13 -30.49 -8.70
C TRP A 379 19.56 -31.95 -8.52
N ARG A 380 19.06 -32.64 -7.51
CA ARG A 380 19.36 -34.06 -7.29
C ARG A 380 18.90 -34.93 -8.45
N GLU A 381 17.72 -34.65 -9.00
CA GLU A 381 17.17 -35.34 -10.17
C GLU A 381 18.01 -35.03 -11.43
N TYR A 382 18.40 -33.76 -11.63
CA TYR A 382 19.27 -33.34 -12.73
C TYR A 382 20.65 -34.00 -12.66
N VAL A 383 21.28 -34.07 -11.48
CA VAL A 383 22.61 -34.68 -11.27
C VAL A 383 22.53 -36.20 -11.37
N ALA A 384 21.41 -36.83 -10.97
CA ALA A 384 21.20 -38.25 -11.13
C ALA A 384 21.22 -38.72 -12.61
N GLY A 385 20.90 -37.79 -13.53
CA GLY A 385 21.01 -38.04 -14.98
C GLY A 385 22.41 -37.86 -15.57
N TRP A 386 23.39 -37.45 -14.76
CA TRP A 386 24.78 -37.40 -15.23
C TRP A 386 25.38 -38.81 -15.18
N GLU A 387 25.52 -39.41 -16.33
CA GLU A 387 26.38 -40.59 -16.47
C GLU A 387 27.83 -40.15 -16.26
N TYR A 388 28.40 -40.49 -15.11
CA TYR A 388 29.85 -40.45 -14.97
C TYR A 388 30.42 -41.47 -15.95
N PRO A 389 31.24 -41.10 -16.94
CA PRO A 389 31.94 -42.09 -17.70
C PRO A 389 32.80 -42.89 -16.71
N ASN A 390 32.59 -44.21 -16.70
CA ASN A 390 33.23 -45.17 -15.82
C ASN A 390 34.69 -44.84 -15.62
N ALA A 391 35.12 -44.70 -14.34
CA ALA A 391 36.52 -44.67 -13.95
C ALA A 391 37.15 -46.08 -14.15
#